data_16cd93e6990fb816dcb05a6b6441e568
#
_entry.id   16cd93e6990fb816dcb05a6b6441e568
#
_cell.length_a   1.000
_cell.length_b   1.000
_cell.length_c   1.000
_cell.angle_alpha   90.00
_cell.angle_beta   90.00
_cell.angle_gamma   90.00
#
_symmetry.space_group_name_H-M   'P 1'
#
loop_
_entity.id
_entity.type
_entity.pdbx_description
1 polymer ?
#
loop_
_entity_poly.entity_id
_entity_poly.type
_entity_poly.pdbx_seq_one_letter_code
_entity_poly.pdbx_strand_id
1 'polypeptide(L)'
;GRVVAMTGDGVNDVLALKCADCSVAMASGSDAASNAAQIVLLDSDFSKMPEVVLEGRRVVNNIQTSASLFLVKNIFSILTTVFTLIAANLYPLYPTQLSLLGAFTIGTPAFVLALQPNKELIRGDFLVNVILKALPAGLADFIMLAAISIHGNILGMSNEQISTVAIV
;
A
#
# COMPACT_ATOMS: atom_id res chain seq x y z
N GLY A 1 6.42 -20.53 16.16
CA GLY A 1 7.28 -19.83 17.10
C GLY A 1 6.61 -18.56 17.59
N ARG A 2 7.18 -17.95 18.62
CA ARG A 2 6.77 -16.63 19.11
C ARG A 2 7.72 -15.59 18.55
N VAL A 3 7.23 -14.41 18.24
CA VAL A 3 8.06 -13.25 17.87
C VAL A 3 8.66 -12.69 19.16
N VAL A 4 9.97 -12.50 19.20
CA VAL A 4 10.72 -12.07 20.37
C VAL A 4 11.37 -10.72 20.10
N ALA A 5 11.12 -9.76 20.99
CA ALA A 5 11.85 -8.50 21.02
C ALA A 5 12.93 -8.54 22.11
N MET A 6 14.12 -8.04 21.81
CA MET A 6 15.26 -7.96 22.74
C MET A 6 15.71 -6.50 22.86
N THR A 7 15.92 -6.06 24.09
CA THR A 7 16.54 -4.77 24.39
C THR A 7 17.88 -4.99 25.10
N GLY A 8 18.92 -4.33 24.64
CA GLY A 8 20.26 -4.44 25.22
C GLY A 8 21.11 -3.20 24.95
N ASP A 9 22.10 -2.96 25.80
CA ASP A 9 22.99 -1.80 25.72
C ASP A 9 24.48 -2.18 25.76
N GLY A 10 24.77 -3.46 26.12
CA GLY A 10 26.12 -3.95 26.30
C GLY A 10 26.68 -4.76 25.14
N VAL A 11 28.00 -4.92 25.10
CA VAL A 11 28.70 -5.78 24.15
C VAL A 11 28.25 -7.25 24.28
N ASN A 12 27.91 -7.67 25.52
CA ASN A 12 27.45 -9.02 25.79
C ASN A 12 26.07 -9.34 25.18
N ASP A 13 25.29 -8.31 24.88
CA ASP A 13 23.94 -8.45 24.33
C ASP A 13 23.91 -8.60 22.81
N VAL A 14 25.04 -8.36 22.14
CA VAL A 14 25.15 -8.36 20.66
C VAL A 14 24.61 -9.64 20.03
N LEU A 15 24.93 -10.80 20.60
CA LEU A 15 24.44 -12.09 20.07
C LEU A 15 22.91 -12.22 20.24
N ALA A 16 22.39 -11.82 21.40
CA ALA A 16 20.96 -11.88 21.67
C ALA A 16 20.17 -10.87 20.79
N LEU A 17 20.72 -9.65 20.60
CA LEU A 17 20.16 -8.66 19.70
C LEU A 17 20.08 -9.15 18.25
N LYS A 18 21.13 -9.83 17.77
CA LYS A 18 21.14 -10.40 16.41
C LYS A 18 20.20 -11.60 16.24
N CYS A 19 19.93 -12.35 17.31
CA CYS A 19 19.04 -13.52 17.26
C CYS A 19 17.58 -13.16 17.45
N ALA A 20 17.26 -11.97 17.95
CA ALA A 20 15.89 -11.52 18.15
C ALA A 20 15.21 -11.14 16.82
N ASP A 21 13.89 -11.33 16.77
CA ASP A 21 13.07 -10.88 15.63
C ASP A 21 12.98 -9.35 15.55
N CYS A 22 13.05 -8.67 16.70
CA CYS A 22 13.14 -7.22 16.81
C CYS A 22 14.17 -6.87 17.90
N SER A 23 15.16 -6.06 17.56
CA SER A 23 16.20 -5.67 18.51
C SER A 23 16.30 -4.16 18.68
N VAL A 24 16.40 -3.73 19.93
CA VAL A 24 16.45 -2.33 20.33
C VAL A 24 17.70 -2.08 21.19
N ALA A 25 18.50 -1.10 20.80
CA ALA A 25 19.65 -0.64 21.60
C ALA A 25 19.44 0.78 22.12
N MET A 26 20.17 1.12 23.17
CA MET A 26 20.24 2.47 23.72
C MET A 26 21.44 3.19 23.12
N ALA A 27 21.30 4.45 22.74
CA ALA A 27 22.43 5.22 22.18
C ALA A 27 23.56 5.46 23.18
N SER A 28 23.24 5.47 24.49
CA SER A 28 24.22 5.54 25.56
C SER A 28 24.96 4.23 25.81
N GLY A 29 24.55 3.14 25.15
CA GLY A 29 25.20 1.84 25.25
C GLY A 29 26.46 1.72 24.41
N SER A 30 26.92 0.46 24.21
CA SER A 30 28.09 0.22 23.36
C SER A 30 27.79 0.39 21.88
N ASP A 31 28.78 0.88 21.12
CA ASP A 31 28.68 0.96 19.64
C ASP A 31 28.39 -0.41 19.01
N ALA A 32 28.91 -1.48 19.62
CA ALA A 32 28.67 -2.84 19.15
C ALA A 32 27.20 -3.24 19.28
N ALA A 33 26.51 -2.87 20.36
CA ALA A 33 25.07 -3.10 20.55
C ALA A 33 24.26 -2.24 19.57
N SER A 34 24.60 -0.96 19.43
CA SER A 34 23.95 -0.04 18.49
C SER A 34 24.03 -0.50 17.04
N ASN A 35 25.21 -1.01 16.63
CA ASN A 35 25.41 -1.55 15.28
C ASN A 35 24.74 -2.91 15.04
N ALA A 36 24.45 -3.65 16.10
CA ALA A 36 23.77 -4.95 16.02
C ALA A 36 22.24 -4.86 16.05
N ALA A 37 21.70 -3.78 16.61
CA ALA A 37 20.28 -3.57 16.78
C ALA A 37 19.61 -3.03 15.50
N GLN A 38 18.32 -3.34 15.34
CA GLN A 38 17.49 -2.80 14.26
C GLN A 38 16.96 -1.39 14.58
N ILE A 39 16.81 -1.07 15.86
CA ILE A 39 16.31 0.22 16.35
C ILE A 39 17.29 0.73 17.40
N VAL A 40 17.63 2.01 17.33
CA VAL A 40 18.44 2.68 18.38
C VAL A 40 17.65 3.83 18.95
N LEU A 41 17.42 3.81 20.28
CA LEU A 41 16.77 4.88 21.00
C LEU A 41 17.79 5.98 21.32
N LEU A 42 17.72 7.10 20.60
CA LEU A 42 18.69 8.19 20.71
C LEU A 42 18.69 8.85 22.10
N ASP A 43 17.51 9.00 22.69
CA ASP A 43 17.36 9.56 24.05
C ASP A 43 17.74 8.55 25.14
N SER A 44 18.05 7.30 24.77
CA SER A 44 18.31 6.19 25.70
C SER A 44 17.21 6.01 26.77
N ASP A 45 15.98 6.38 26.42
CA ASP A 45 14.80 6.31 27.28
C ASP A 45 13.82 5.26 26.74
N PHE A 46 13.75 4.12 27.42
CA PHE A 46 12.83 3.03 27.06
C PHE A 46 11.36 3.42 27.19
N SER A 47 11.02 4.44 27.98
CA SER A 47 9.64 4.94 28.09
C SER A 47 9.07 5.45 26.76
N LYS A 48 9.92 5.74 25.77
CA LYS A 48 9.55 6.13 24.42
C LYS A 48 9.07 4.98 23.52
N MET A 49 9.31 3.73 23.91
CA MET A 49 8.91 2.56 23.10
C MET A 49 7.43 2.52 22.73
N PRO A 50 6.47 2.89 23.58
CA PRO A 50 5.07 2.96 23.16
C PRO A 50 4.84 3.92 21.99
N GLU A 51 5.53 5.06 21.96
CA GLU A 51 5.43 6.04 20.88
C GLU A 51 6.03 5.47 19.58
N VAL A 52 7.16 4.78 19.67
CA VAL A 52 7.81 4.09 18.53
C VAL A 52 6.87 3.04 17.94
N VAL A 53 6.21 2.23 18.78
CA VAL A 53 5.25 1.22 18.32
C VAL A 53 4.03 1.87 17.66
N LEU A 54 3.51 2.96 18.21
CA LEU A 54 2.39 3.69 17.62
C LEU A 54 2.74 4.31 16.26
N GLU A 55 3.97 4.82 16.13
CA GLU A 55 4.47 5.36 14.87
C GLU A 55 4.68 4.24 13.84
N GLY A 56 5.24 3.11 14.25
CA GLY A 56 5.33 1.92 13.39
C GLY A 56 3.97 1.46 12.86
N ARG A 57 2.93 1.44 13.72
CA ARG A 57 1.57 1.14 13.28
C ARG A 57 1.05 2.15 12.26
N ARG A 58 1.27 3.44 12.49
CA ARG A 58 0.89 4.50 11.55
C ARG A 58 1.51 4.26 10.17
N VAL A 59 2.81 4.01 10.13
CA VAL A 59 3.54 3.77 8.88
C VAL A 59 2.99 2.55 8.14
N VAL A 60 2.84 1.41 8.82
CA VAL A 60 2.34 0.18 8.18
C VAL A 60 0.91 0.34 7.68
N ASN A 61 0.01 0.95 8.47
CA ASN A 61 -1.38 1.18 8.06
C ASN A 61 -1.47 2.13 6.85
N ASN A 62 -0.64 3.18 6.81
CA ASN A 62 -0.60 4.11 5.69
C ASN A 62 -0.05 3.46 4.43
N ILE A 63 1.03 2.67 4.55
CA ILE A 63 1.58 1.89 3.43
C ILE A 63 0.53 0.90 2.92
N GLN A 64 -0.18 0.19 3.81
CA GLN A 64 -1.23 -0.76 3.44
C GLN A 64 -2.37 -0.09 2.65
N THR A 65 -2.79 1.09 3.09
CA THR A 65 -3.84 1.86 2.41
C THR A 65 -3.38 2.36 1.05
N SER A 66 -2.18 2.92 0.97
CA SER A 66 -1.60 3.36 -0.31
C SER A 66 -1.40 2.19 -1.28
N ALA A 67 -0.88 1.06 -0.80
CA ALA A 67 -0.70 -0.14 -1.60
C ALA A 67 -2.03 -0.67 -2.16
N SER A 68 -3.12 -0.62 -1.37
CA SER A 68 -4.43 -1.03 -1.87
C SER A 68 -4.95 -0.11 -2.99
N LEU A 69 -4.74 1.21 -2.92
CA LEU A 69 -5.11 2.12 -4.01
C LEU A 69 -4.35 1.82 -5.32
N PHE A 70 -3.04 1.56 -5.22
CA PHE A 70 -2.24 1.16 -6.39
C PHE A 70 -2.71 -0.18 -6.96
N LEU A 71 -3.09 -1.12 -6.10
CA LEU A 71 -3.55 -2.44 -6.53
C LEU A 71 -4.91 -2.37 -7.24
N VAL A 72 -5.82 -1.47 -6.83
CA VAL A 72 -7.09 -1.20 -7.54
C VAL A 72 -6.84 -0.93 -9.01
N LYS A 73 -5.91 0.02 -9.30
CA LYS A 73 -5.56 0.36 -10.69
C LYS A 73 -5.00 -0.82 -11.47
N ASN A 74 -4.15 -1.64 -10.83
CA ASN A 74 -3.56 -2.79 -11.51
C ASN A 74 -4.61 -3.85 -11.83
N ILE A 75 -5.52 -4.16 -10.89
CA ILE A 75 -6.65 -5.09 -11.10
C ILE A 75 -7.52 -4.58 -12.26
N PHE A 76 -7.95 -3.32 -12.19
CA PHE A 76 -8.72 -2.67 -13.24
C PHE A 76 -8.04 -2.77 -14.62
N SER A 77 -6.76 -2.41 -14.69
CA SER A 77 -6.01 -2.41 -15.95
C SER A 77 -5.85 -3.81 -16.56
N ILE A 78 -5.57 -4.83 -15.72
CA ILE A 78 -5.44 -6.22 -16.17
C ILE A 78 -6.78 -6.72 -16.70
N LEU A 79 -7.87 -6.53 -15.96
CA LEU A 79 -9.20 -6.98 -16.35
C LEU A 79 -9.67 -6.29 -17.64
N THR A 80 -9.44 -4.98 -17.77
CA THR A 80 -9.77 -4.22 -18.97
C THR A 80 -8.96 -4.71 -20.18
N THR A 81 -7.67 -4.99 -20.00
CA THR A 81 -6.82 -5.51 -21.07
C THR A 81 -7.31 -6.89 -21.53
N VAL A 82 -7.61 -7.79 -20.62
CA VAL A 82 -8.15 -9.11 -20.95
C VAL A 82 -9.49 -9.00 -21.66
N PHE A 83 -10.39 -8.13 -21.17
CA PHE A 83 -11.68 -7.88 -21.79
C PHE A 83 -11.54 -7.36 -23.25
N THR A 84 -10.66 -6.38 -23.50
CA THR A 84 -10.46 -5.82 -24.83
C THR A 84 -9.86 -6.83 -25.80
N LEU A 85 -8.97 -7.71 -25.32
CA LEU A 85 -8.42 -8.81 -26.13
C LEU A 85 -9.51 -9.82 -26.54
N ILE A 86 -10.39 -10.21 -25.62
CA ILE A 86 -11.47 -11.19 -25.88
C ILE A 86 -12.54 -10.57 -26.77
N ALA A 87 -12.91 -9.29 -26.53
CA ALA A 87 -13.92 -8.59 -27.29
C ALA A 87 -13.43 -8.10 -28.67
N ALA A 88 -12.14 -8.24 -28.96
CA ALA A 88 -11.47 -7.73 -30.16
C ALA A 88 -11.73 -6.23 -30.40
N ASN A 89 -11.90 -5.47 -29.32
CA ASN A 89 -12.16 -4.03 -29.34
C ASN A 89 -10.89 -3.24 -29.02
N LEU A 90 -10.88 -1.95 -29.37
CA LEU A 90 -9.84 -1.04 -28.92
C LEU A 90 -9.95 -0.78 -27.42
N TYR A 91 -8.81 -0.53 -26.79
CA TYR A 91 -8.78 -0.17 -25.36
C TYR A 91 -9.55 1.16 -25.15
N PRO A 92 -10.58 1.18 -24.28
CA PRO A 92 -11.52 2.29 -24.20
C PRO A 92 -10.96 3.58 -23.59
N LEU A 93 -9.75 3.57 -23.05
CA LEU A 93 -9.12 4.73 -22.41
C LEU A 93 -7.77 5.05 -23.09
N TYR A 94 -7.49 6.33 -23.27
CA TYR A 94 -6.21 6.79 -23.78
C TYR A 94 -5.15 6.85 -22.67
N PRO A 95 -3.85 6.70 -22.99
CA PRO A 95 -2.76 6.76 -22.00
C PRO A 95 -2.73 8.08 -21.20
N THR A 96 -3.07 9.20 -21.83
CA THR A 96 -3.18 10.51 -21.16
C THR A 96 -4.27 10.54 -20.10
N GLN A 97 -5.40 9.91 -20.38
CA GLN A 97 -6.54 9.78 -19.46
C GLN A 97 -6.18 8.89 -18.28
N LEU A 98 -5.52 7.75 -18.54
CA LEU A 98 -5.00 6.86 -17.48
C LEU A 98 -4.00 7.56 -16.57
N SER A 99 -3.18 8.47 -17.13
CA SER A 99 -2.23 9.26 -16.35
C SER A 99 -2.93 10.27 -15.44
N LEU A 100 -3.95 10.97 -15.94
CA LEU A 100 -4.77 11.90 -15.16
C LEU A 100 -5.54 11.17 -14.05
N LEU A 101 -6.22 10.08 -14.38
CA LEU A 101 -6.89 9.24 -13.39
C LEU A 101 -5.91 8.76 -12.32
N GLY A 102 -4.72 8.28 -12.72
CA GLY A 102 -3.69 7.85 -11.78
C GLY A 102 -3.22 8.97 -10.85
N ALA A 103 -3.04 10.19 -11.35
CA ALA A 103 -2.60 11.32 -10.54
C ALA A 103 -3.67 11.76 -9.52
N PHE A 104 -4.92 11.88 -9.95
CA PHE A 104 -6.00 12.42 -9.11
C PHE A 104 -6.67 11.38 -8.23
N THR A 105 -6.86 10.15 -8.70
CA THR A 105 -7.56 9.09 -7.92
C THR A 105 -6.64 8.28 -7.04
N ILE A 106 -5.35 8.22 -7.36
CA ILE A 106 -4.37 7.41 -6.61
C ILE A 106 -3.29 8.30 -5.99
N GLY A 107 -2.59 9.09 -6.80
CA GLY A 107 -1.44 9.87 -6.33
C GLY A 107 -1.80 10.87 -5.24
N THR A 108 -2.76 11.74 -5.50
CA THR A 108 -3.21 12.75 -4.53
C THR A 108 -3.82 12.13 -3.26
N PRO A 109 -4.79 11.17 -3.36
CA PRO A 109 -5.34 10.53 -2.16
C PRO A 109 -4.28 9.72 -1.39
N ALA A 110 -3.39 9.00 -2.05
CA ALA A 110 -2.34 8.24 -1.37
C ALA A 110 -1.41 9.16 -0.57
N PHE A 111 -1.07 10.34 -1.12
CA PHE A 111 -0.28 11.34 -0.40
C PHE A 111 -1.02 11.87 0.83
N VAL A 112 -2.29 12.25 0.70
CA VAL A 112 -3.10 12.74 1.82
C VAL A 112 -3.28 11.66 2.89
N LEU A 113 -3.56 10.42 2.50
CA LEU A 113 -3.73 9.30 3.40
C LEU A 113 -2.42 8.93 4.13
N ALA A 114 -1.26 9.11 3.49
CA ALA A 114 0.04 8.90 4.13
C ALA A 114 0.30 9.86 5.31
N LEU A 115 -0.38 11.01 5.35
CA LEU A 115 -0.29 11.98 6.45
C LEU A 115 -1.25 11.67 7.60
N GLN A 116 -2.20 10.74 7.43
CA GLN A 116 -3.17 10.43 8.47
C GLN A 116 -2.54 9.72 9.67
N PRO A 117 -2.91 10.10 10.90
CA PRO A 117 -2.43 9.45 12.12
C PRO A 117 -3.20 8.16 12.42
N ASN A 118 -3.10 7.16 11.52
CA ASN A 118 -3.76 5.87 11.73
C ASN A 118 -2.90 4.96 12.62
N LYS A 119 -3.26 4.86 13.90
CA LYS A 119 -2.57 4.06 14.92
C LYS A 119 -3.33 2.77 15.29
N GLU A 120 -4.26 2.33 14.45
CA GLU A 120 -5.04 1.12 14.69
C GLU A 120 -4.14 -0.12 14.77
N LEU A 121 -4.62 -1.13 15.51
CA LEU A 121 -3.93 -2.42 15.60
C LEU A 121 -3.89 -3.10 14.24
N ILE A 122 -2.68 -3.42 13.78
CA ILE A 122 -2.48 -4.20 12.58
C ILE A 122 -2.94 -5.63 12.86
N ARG A 123 -3.92 -6.12 12.09
CA ARG A 123 -4.47 -7.47 12.22
C ARG A 123 -4.35 -8.21 10.90
N GLY A 124 -4.02 -9.51 10.97
CA GLY A 124 -3.90 -10.37 9.80
C GLY A 124 -2.67 -10.08 8.94
N ASP A 125 -2.64 -10.72 7.77
CA ASP A 125 -1.53 -10.59 6.83
C ASP A 125 -1.67 -9.33 5.98
N PHE A 126 -0.57 -8.62 5.82
CA PHE A 126 -0.49 -7.38 5.04
C PHE A 126 -1.05 -7.56 3.61
N LEU A 127 -0.59 -8.59 2.90
CA LEU A 127 -1.00 -8.84 1.51
C LEU A 127 -2.48 -9.17 1.39
N VAL A 128 -3.01 -10.00 2.29
CA VAL A 128 -4.43 -10.38 2.30
C VAL A 128 -5.30 -9.14 2.51
N ASN A 129 -4.94 -8.29 3.46
CA ASN A 129 -5.67 -7.06 3.74
C ASN A 129 -5.66 -6.09 2.54
N VAL A 130 -4.51 -5.94 1.87
CA VAL A 130 -4.38 -5.10 0.67
C VAL A 130 -5.26 -5.63 -0.47
N ILE A 131 -5.22 -6.94 -0.73
CA ILE A 131 -6.01 -7.57 -1.79
C ILE A 131 -7.51 -7.46 -1.50
N LEU A 132 -7.94 -7.78 -0.27
CA LEU A 132 -9.37 -7.72 0.11
C LEU A 132 -9.95 -6.30 0.02
N LYS A 133 -9.14 -5.28 0.27
CA LYS A 133 -9.55 -3.87 0.11
C LYS A 133 -9.58 -3.44 -1.37
N ALA A 134 -8.62 -3.88 -2.17
CA ALA A 134 -8.46 -3.45 -3.55
C ALA A 134 -9.40 -4.18 -4.53
N LEU A 135 -9.68 -5.46 -4.28
CA LEU A 135 -10.41 -6.31 -5.22
C LEU A 135 -11.83 -5.82 -5.53
N PRO A 136 -12.68 -5.48 -4.52
CA PRO A 136 -14.04 -5.01 -4.81
C PRO A 136 -14.06 -3.69 -5.59
N ALA A 137 -13.15 -2.76 -5.29
CA ALA A 137 -13.04 -1.50 -6.00
C ALA A 137 -12.59 -1.70 -7.45
N GLY A 138 -11.51 -2.46 -7.67
CA GLY A 138 -11.02 -2.74 -9.02
C GLY A 138 -12.01 -3.53 -9.88
N LEU A 139 -12.81 -4.41 -9.29
CA LEU A 139 -13.90 -5.09 -9.99
C LEU A 139 -15.04 -4.14 -10.33
N ALA A 140 -15.43 -3.25 -9.42
CA ALA A 140 -16.50 -2.27 -9.67
C ALA A 140 -16.13 -1.34 -10.82
N ASP A 141 -14.92 -0.78 -10.81
CA ASP A 141 -14.40 0.08 -11.88
C ASP A 141 -14.38 -0.66 -13.23
N PHE A 142 -13.94 -1.91 -13.24
CA PHE A 142 -13.93 -2.74 -14.44
C PHE A 142 -15.35 -3.01 -14.97
N ILE A 143 -16.30 -3.38 -14.10
CA ILE A 143 -17.69 -3.66 -14.50
C ILE A 143 -18.33 -2.42 -15.11
N MET A 144 -18.12 -1.24 -14.50
CA MET A 144 -18.65 0.00 -15.03
C MET A 144 -18.08 0.31 -16.42
N LEU A 145 -16.76 0.20 -16.59
CA LEU A 145 -16.10 0.44 -17.88
C LEU A 145 -16.56 -0.56 -18.95
N ALA A 146 -16.67 -1.84 -18.60
CA ALA A 146 -17.15 -2.87 -19.52
C ALA A 146 -18.61 -2.60 -19.94
N ALA A 147 -19.48 -2.21 -19.02
CA ALA A 147 -20.87 -1.85 -19.32
C ALA A 147 -20.96 -0.63 -20.27
N ILE A 148 -20.18 0.43 -20.00
CA ILE A 148 -20.10 1.61 -20.87
C ILE A 148 -19.58 1.23 -22.26
N SER A 149 -18.55 0.42 -22.35
CA SER A 149 -17.97 -0.02 -23.63
C SER A 149 -18.93 -0.86 -24.46
N ILE A 150 -19.62 -1.83 -23.82
CA ILE A 150 -20.61 -2.68 -24.49
C ILE A 150 -21.80 -1.83 -24.97
N HIS A 151 -22.32 -0.97 -24.10
CA HIS A 151 -23.48 -0.13 -24.44
C HIS A 151 -23.13 0.89 -25.53
N GLY A 152 -21.98 1.52 -25.45
CA GLY A 152 -21.47 2.43 -26.49
C GLY A 152 -21.33 1.77 -27.85
N ASN A 153 -20.80 0.54 -27.90
CA ASN A 153 -20.71 -0.23 -29.14
C ASN A 153 -22.09 -0.59 -29.71
N ILE A 154 -23.08 -0.93 -28.89
CA ILE A 154 -24.46 -1.21 -29.34
C ILE A 154 -25.09 0.05 -29.95
N LEU A 155 -24.82 1.23 -29.38
CA LEU A 155 -25.32 2.52 -29.88
C LEU A 155 -24.51 3.05 -31.08
N GLY A 156 -23.45 2.38 -31.51
CA GLY A 156 -22.59 2.82 -32.62
C GLY A 156 -21.75 4.04 -32.27
N MET A 157 -21.43 4.25 -31.00
CA MET A 157 -20.56 5.35 -30.55
C MET A 157 -19.12 5.14 -31.03
N SER A 158 -18.43 6.23 -31.34
CA SER A 158 -16.99 6.18 -31.63
C SER A 158 -16.20 5.89 -30.35
N ASN A 159 -14.98 5.35 -30.50
CA ASN A 159 -14.11 5.11 -29.34
C ASN A 159 -13.79 6.37 -28.55
N GLU A 160 -13.74 7.54 -29.19
CA GLU A 160 -13.54 8.83 -28.52
C GLU A 160 -14.73 9.19 -27.62
N GLN A 161 -15.95 8.92 -28.08
CA GLN A 161 -17.17 9.14 -27.30
C GLN A 161 -17.25 8.18 -26.10
N ILE A 162 -16.95 6.89 -26.32
CA ILE A 162 -16.90 5.88 -25.25
C ILE A 162 -15.87 6.28 -24.19
N SER A 163 -14.68 6.68 -24.62
CA SER A 163 -13.60 7.09 -23.74
C SER A 163 -13.94 8.36 -22.93
N THR A 164 -14.64 9.30 -23.54
CA THR A 164 -15.12 10.53 -22.84
C THR A 164 -16.16 10.20 -21.78
N VAL A 165 -17.12 9.34 -22.11
CA VAL A 165 -18.16 8.91 -21.13
C VAL A 165 -17.56 8.09 -19.99
N ALA A 166 -16.50 7.32 -20.25
CA ALA A 166 -15.83 6.49 -19.25
C ALA A 166 -15.05 7.30 -18.20
N ILE A 167 -14.72 8.56 -18.48
CA ILE A 167 -13.97 9.44 -17.55
C ILE A 167 -14.89 10.30 -16.69
N VAL A 168 -16.04 10.66 -17.20
CA VAL A 168 -17.04 11.50 -16.50
C VAL A 168 -17.84 10.67 -15.52
#